data_c9ac79658488aee80938a857837d7d40
#
_entry.id   c9ac79658488aee80938a857837d7d40
#
_cell.length_a   1.000
_cell.length_b   1.000
_cell.length_c   1.000
_cell.angle_alpha   90.00
_cell.angle_beta   90.00
_cell.angle_gamma   90.00
#
_symmetry.space_group_name_H-M   'P 1'
#
loop_
_entity.id
_entity.type
_entity.pdbx_description
1 polymer ?
#
loop_
_entity_poly.entity_id
_entity_poly.type
_entity_poly.pdbx_seq_one_letter_code
_entity_poly.pdbx_strand_id
1 'polypeptide(L)'
;MSERNREGKRSARERLREERDREKAAERRKRVAKVAAAAVAALAVAGVVGVFAANGGETTEGPAVDPISVGDKDAPATLAVYEDFRCPACGQFETTFRDTIHELTDAGKLRVDYHLVTIIDGNMGGNGSQNAANAAVCADDEGEFPDYHDVLYENQPAERDDAFADKSRLIDLAGEVEGLDTESFRACVQEGDHDEWVDNSNAGFLDSDFNATPTVLLNGDDVYGDTADPLTPDRLRERVNEIVSEEG
;
A
#
# COMPACT_ATOMS: atom_id res chain seq x y z
N MET A 1 40.23 40.12 43.66
CA MET A 1 40.00 39.15 42.59
C MET A 1 40.81 39.63 41.38
N SER A 2 41.81 38.82 41.01
CA SER A 2 42.88 39.23 40.10
C SER A 2 42.37 39.38 38.63
N GLU A 3 42.90 40.46 37.96
CA GLU A 3 42.65 40.76 36.53
C GLU A 3 42.85 39.52 35.61
N ARG A 4 43.81 38.66 35.90
CA ARG A 4 44.03 37.37 35.21
C ARG A 4 42.80 36.47 35.16
N ASN A 5 41.93 36.49 36.14
CA ASN A 5 40.72 35.66 36.17
C ASN A 5 39.58 36.27 35.32
N ARG A 6 39.61 37.56 35.03
CA ARG A 6 38.69 38.24 34.13
C ARG A 6 39.10 38.06 32.67
N GLU A 7 40.39 38.09 32.37
CA GLU A 7 40.93 37.82 31.02
C GLU A 7 40.70 36.36 30.60
N GLY A 8 40.95 35.40 31.50
CA GLY A 8 40.66 33.98 31.22
C GLY A 8 39.17 33.68 30.93
N LYS A 9 38.27 34.40 31.64
CA LYS A 9 36.82 34.26 31.40
C LYS A 9 36.37 34.96 30.10
N ARG A 10 37.04 36.02 29.67
CA ARG A 10 36.75 36.66 28.37
C ARG A 10 37.21 35.80 27.22
N SER A 11 38.44 35.27 27.26
CA SER A 11 38.96 34.38 26.21
C SER A 11 38.17 33.05 26.07
N ALA A 12 37.68 32.50 27.18
CA ALA A 12 36.81 31.30 27.15
C ALA A 12 35.45 31.62 26.53
N ARG A 13 34.87 32.78 26.78
CA ARG A 13 33.59 33.20 26.16
C ARG A 13 33.75 33.51 24.67
N GLU A 14 34.87 34.06 24.24
CA GLU A 14 35.18 34.32 22.84
C GLU A 14 35.33 33.00 22.06
N ARG A 15 36.08 32.01 22.59
CA ARG A 15 36.22 30.69 21.98
C ARG A 15 34.85 29.99 21.84
N LEU A 16 34.02 30.03 22.88
CA LEU A 16 32.69 29.44 22.86
C LEU A 16 31.75 30.12 21.83
N ARG A 17 31.92 31.43 21.59
CA ARG A 17 31.19 32.14 20.55
C ARG A 17 31.67 31.74 19.16
N GLU A 18 32.96 31.65 18.94
CA GLU A 18 33.56 31.22 17.69
C GLU A 18 33.14 29.77 17.31
N GLU A 19 33.12 28.86 18.30
CA GLU A 19 32.64 27.48 18.08
C GLU A 19 31.15 27.44 17.67
N ARG A 20 30.29 28.17 18.39
CA ARG A 20 28.87 28.27 18.03
C ARG A 20 28.63 28.92 16.66
N ASP A 21 29.43 29.88 16.29
CA ASP A 21 29.29 30.54 14.98
C ASP A 21 29.78 29.63 13.87
N ARG A 22 30.83 28.83 14.11
CA ARG A 22 31.28 27.77 13.19
C ARG A 22 30.23 26.66 13.02
N GLU A 23 29.60 26.18 14.11
CA GLU A 23 28.52 25.20 14.07
C GLU A 23 27.32 25.73 13.29
N LYS A 24 26.88 26.96 13.58
CA LYS A 24 25.77 27.59 12.83
C LYS A 24 26.10 27.77 11.35
N ALA A 25 27.31 28.12 11.01
CA ALA A 25 27.76 28.26 9.63
C ALA A 25 27.80 26.90 8.92
N ALA A 26 28.22 25.84 9.62
CA ALA A 26 28.23 24.47 9.09
C ALA A 26 26.81 23.96 8.87
N GLU A 27 25.89 24.18 9.81
CA GLU A 27 24.47 23.82 9.65
C GLU A 27 23.81 24.60 8.51
N ARG A 28 24.08 25.90 8.40
CA ARG A 28 23.57 26.70 7.28
C ARG A 28 24.07 26.21 5.93
N ARG A 29 25.36 25.84 5.84
CA ARG A 29 25.93 25.24 4.63
C ARG A 29 25.26 23.91 4.27
N LYS A 30 25.00 23.03 5.27
CA LYS A 30 24.28 21.76 5.05
C LYS A 30 22.85 22.00 4.59
N ARG A 31 22.13 22.98 5.15
CA ARG A 31 20.76 23.34 4.69
C ARG A 31 20.79 23.91 3.27
N VAL A 32 21.71 24.83 2.96
CA VAL A 32 21.84 25.40 1.61
C VAL A 32 22.20 24.31 0.60
N ALA A 33 23.11 23.37 0.95
CA ALA A 33 23.46 22.26 0.09
C ALA A 33 22.26 21.33 -0.16
N LYS A 34 21.44 21.03 0.86
CA LYS A 34 20.21 20.23 0.70
C LYS A 34 19.17 20.93 -0.19
N VAL A 35 18.97 22.24 0.01
CA VAL A 35 18.04 23.02 -0.82
C VAL A 35 18.55 23.14 -2.26
N ALA A 36 19.86 23.34 -2.45
CA ALA A 36 20.44 23.38 -3.80
C ALA A 36 20.34 22.02 -4.51
N ALA A 37 20.57 20.91 -3.78
CA ALA A 37 20.40 19.57 -4.33
C ALA A 37 18.93 19.29 -4.71
N ALA A 38 17.99 19.71 -3.87
CA ALA A 38 16.55 19.60 -4.17
C ALA A 38 16.14 20.46 -5.38
N ALA A 39 16.69 21.68 -5.50
CA ALA A 39 16.41 22.56 -6.64
C ALA A 39 17.00 22.01 -7.95
N VAL A 40 18.19 21.40 -7.92
CA VAL A 40 18.78 20.74 -9.10
C VAL A 40 17.98 19.50 -9.48
N ALA A 41 17.52 18.72 -8.51
CA ALA A 41 16.64 17.58 -8.77
C ALA A 41 15.30 18.03 -9.38
N ALA A 42 14.69 19.09 -8.86
CA ALA A 42 13.44 19.64 -9.42
C ALA A 42 13.61 20.19 -10.85
N LEU A 43 14.75 20.81 -11.16
CA LEU A 43 15.04 21.30 -12.51
C LEU A 43 15.36 20.14 -13.48
N ALA A 44 15.99 19.06 -13.01
CA ALA A 44 16.21 17.86 -13.81
C ALA A 44 14.86 17.16 -14.13
N VAL A 45 13.95 17.07 -13.16
CA VAL A 45 12.61 16.51 -13.35
C VAL A 45 11.79 17.38 -14.31
N ALA A 46 11.83 18.72 -14.16
CA ALA A 46 11.12 19.63 -15.08
C ALA A 46 11.68 19.57 -16.51
N GLY A 47 12.99 19.38 -16.68
CA GLY A 47 13.64 19.19 -17.99
C GLY A 47 13.24 17.88 -18.65
N VAL A 48 13.13 16.79 -17.89
CA VAL A 48 12.70 15.47 -18.39
C VAL A 48 11.22 15.50 -18.75
N VAL A 49 10.35 16.07 -17.91
CA VAL A 49 8.91 16.19 -18.18
C VAL A 49 8.66 17.04 -19.45
N GLY A 50 9.44 18.11 -19.66
CA GLY A 50 9.31 18.94 -20.87
C GLY A 50 9.66 18.22 -22.17
N VAL A 51 10.61 17.29 -22.14
CA VAL A 51 11.01 16.48 -23.32
C VAL A 51 10.02 15.34 -23.57
N PHE A 52 9.46 14.73 -22.51
CA PHE A 52 8.48 13.64 -22.64
C PHE A 52 7.10 14.14 -23.11
N ALA A 53 6.67 15.34 -22.71
CA ALA A 53 5.42 15.94 -23.20
C ALA A 53 5.46 16.26 -24.72
N ALA A 54 6.67 16.40 -25.29
CA ALA A 54 6.85 16.63 -26.74
C ALA A 54 6.89 15.35 -27.57
N ASN A 55 7.11 14.17 -26.94
CA ASN A 55 7.33 12.89 -27.65
C ASN A 55 6.36 11.76 -27.28
N GLY A 56 5.26 12.02 -26.57
CA GLY A 56 4.33 10.96 -26.17
C GLY A 56 5.06 9.88 -25.31
N GLY A 57 5.89 10.34 -24.36
CA GLY A 57 6.76 9.47 -23.59
C GLY A 57 5.98 8.61 -22.61
N GLU A 58 6.21 7.31 -22.71
CA GLU A 58 5.97 6.36 -21.64
C GLU A 58 6.59 6.89 -20.35
N THR A 59 5.75 7.09 -19.35
CA THR A 59 6.19 7.16 -17.96
C THR A 59 6.90 5.82 -17.68
N THR A 60 8.14 5.87 -17.19
CA THR A 60 8.78 4.69 -16.60
C THR A 60 8.13 4.47 -15.22
N GLU A 61 6.85 4.11 -15.23
CA GLU A 61 6.26 3.36 -14.13
C GLU A 61 6.97 1.99 -14.13
N GLY A 62 7.40 1.53 -12.98
CA GLY A 62 7.74 0.11 -12.81
C GLY A 62 6.58 -0.73 -13.35
N PRO A 63 6.76 -1.99 -13.70
CA PRO A 63 5.71 -2.76 -14.35
C PRO A 63 4.44 -2.67 -13.50
N ALA A 64 3.47 -1.87 -13.98
CA ALA A 64 2.15 -1.81 -13.38
C ALA A 64 1.58 -3.22 -13.49
N VAL A 65 1.31 -3.82 -12.34
CA VAL A 65 0.68 -5.13 -12.29
C VAL A 65 -0.82 -4.88 -12.33
N ASP A 66 -1.51 -5.57 -13.23
CA ASP A 66 -2.97 -5.54 -13.25
C ASP A 66 -3.50 -6.10 -11.91
N PRO A 67 -4.46 -5.44 -11.25
CA PRO A 67 -5.04 -5.92 -10.00
C PRO A 67 -5.86 -7.21 -10.22
N ILE A 68 -6.14 -7.94 -9.15
CA ILE A 68 -7.16 -8.97 -9.18
C ILE A 68 -8.53 -8.29 -9.21
N SER A 69 -9.30 -8.51 -10.26
CA SER A 69 -10.59 -7.86 -10.45
C SER A 69 -11.75 -8.80 -10.19
N VAL A 70 -12.68 -8.40 -9.32
CA VAL A 70 -13.88 -9.14 -8.95
C VAL A 70 -15.12 -8.34 -9.36
N GLY A 71 -16.11 -9.01 -9.95
CA GLY A 71 -17.34 -8.39 -10.43
C GLY A 71 -17.35 -8.17 -11.95
N ASP A 72 -18.39 -7.49 -12.46
CA ASP A 72 -18.53 -7.23 -13.89
C ASP A 72 -17.50 -6.18 -14.35
N LYS A 73 -16.73 -6.50 -15.40
CA LYS A 73 -15.73 -5.58 -15.98
C LYS A 73 -16.34 -4.26 -16.49
N ASP A 74 -17.61 -4.27 -16.82
CA ASP A 74 -18.36 -3.13 -17.32
C ASP A 74 -19.22 -2.46 -16.22
N ALA A 75 -18.99 -2.82 -14.93
CA ALA A 75 -19.66 -2.20 -13.79
C ALA A 75 -19.40 -0.67 -13.75
N PRO A 76 -20.44 0.14 -13.49
CA PRO A 76 -20.31 1.61 -13.47
C PRO A 76 -19.37 2.14 -12.40
N ALA A 77 -19.28 1.44 -11.26
CA ALA A 77 -18.39 1.82 -10.16
C ALA A 77 -17.22 0.86 -10.03
N THR A 78 -16.03 1.41 -9.74
CA THR A 78 -14.82 0.61 -9.44
C THR A 78 -14.32 0.99 -8.05
N LEU A 79 -14.11 -0.03 -7.19
CA LEU A 79 -13.49 0.10 -5.88
C LEU A 79 -12.08 -0.49 -5.95
N ALA A 80 -11.05 0.36 -5.90
CA ALA A 80 -9.68 -0.12 -5.77
C ALA A 80 -9.32 -0.24 -4.28
N VAL A 81 -8.84 -1.42 -3.87
CA VAL A 81 -8.47 -1.73 -2.50
C VAL A 81 -7.01 -2.15 -2.44
N TYR A 82 -6.18 -1.36 -1.76
CA TYR A 82 -4.79 -1.70 -1.46
C TYR A 82 -4.74 -2.29 -0.06
N GLU A 83 -4.33 -3.53 0.07
CA GLU A 83 -4.44 -4.27 1.31
C GLU A 83 -3.30 -5.25 1.55
N ASP A 84 -3.10 -5.59 2.83
CA ASP A 84 -2.12 -6.57 3.29
C ASP A 84 -2.82 -7.57 4.23
N PHE A 85 -2.70 -8.85 3.96
CA PHE A 85 -3.36 -9.91 4.76
C PHE A 85 -2.91 -9.99 6.22
N ARG A 86 -1.81 -9.33 6.61
CA ARG A 86 -1.39 -9.21 8.00
C ARG A 86 -1.82 -7.90 8.65
N CYS A 87 -2.37 -6.94 7.88
CA CYS A 87 -2.80 -5.65 8.41
C CYS A 87 -4.14 -5.75 9.15
N PRO A 88 -4.23 -5.47 10.48
CA PRO A 88 -5.48 -5.58 11.22
C PRO A 88 -6.56 -4.61 10.73
N ALA A 89 -6.16 -3.44 10.20
CA ALA A 89 -7.11 -2.47 9.66
C ALA A 89 -7.75 -2.98 8.36
N CYS A 90 -7.00 -3.74 7.53
CA CYS A 90 -7.55 -4.41 6.36
C CYS A 90 -8.56 -5.49 6.77
N GLY A 91 -8.22 -6.33 7.75
CA GLY A 91 -9.17 -7.32 8.28
C GLY A 91 -10.44 -6.69 8.86
N GLN A 92 -10.33 -5.51 9.49
CA GLN A 92 -11.50 -4.77 9.95
C GLN A 92 -12.33 -4.22 8.78
N PHE A 93 -11.69 -3.71 7.74
CA PHE A 93 -12.35 -3.24 6.53
C PHE A 93 -13.12 -4.40 5.87
N GLU A 94 -12.46 -5.50 5.58
CA GLU A 94 -13.04 -6.65 4.91
C GLU A 94 -14.21 -7.24 5.71
N THR A 95 -14.03 -7.47 7.01
CA THR A 95 -15.11 -7.97 7.88
C THR A 95 -16.33 -7.03 7.92
N THR A 96 -16.11 -5.71 7.78
CA THR A 96 -17.18 -4.72 7.85
C THR A 96 -17.92 -4.56 6.52
N PHE A 97 -17.19 -4.61 5.39
CA PHE A 97 -17.73 -4.23 4.08
C PHE A 97 -18.04 -5.42 3.17
N ARG A 98 -17.54 -6.62 3.46
CA ARG A 98 -17.68 -7.85 2.69
C ARG A 98 -19.10 -8.04 2.13
N ASP A 99 -20.10 -8.12 2.99
CA ASP A 99 -21.47 -8.37 2.57
C ASP A 99 -22.00 -7.32 1.60
N THR A 100 -21.61 -6.04 1.82
CA THR A 100 -22.01 -4.94 0.94
C THR A 100 -21.26 -4.99 -0.40
N ILE A 101 -19.99 -5.33 -0.38
CA ILE A 101 -19.17 -5.50 -1.59
C ILE A 101 -19.76 -6.64 -2.42
N HIS A 102 -20.00 -7.82 -1.83
CA HIS A 102 -20.60 -8.96 -2.53
C HIS A 102 -21.98 -8.62 -3.11
N GLU A 103 -22.86 -7.96 -2.32
CA GLU A 103 -24.18 -7.51 -2.81
C GLU A 103 -24.05 -6.62 -4.06
N LEU A 104 -23.11 -5.69 -4.07
CA LEU A 104 -22.93 -4.73 -5.15
C LEU A 104 -22.26 -5.35 -6.38
N THR A 105 -21.30 -6.26 -6.20
CA THR A 105 -20.64 -6.98 -7.28
C THR A 105 -21.59 -7.98 -7.96
N ASP A 106 -22.36 -8.72 -7.18
CA ASP A 106 -23.40 -9.66 -7.68
C ASP A 106 -24.50 -8.95 -8.46
N ALA A 107 -24.81 -7.70 -8.06
CA ALA A 107 -25.76 -6.84 -8.77
C ALA A 107 -25.18 -6.20 -10.04
N GLY A 108 -23.91 -6.44 -10.40
CA GLY A 108 -23.22 -5.83 -11.54
C GLY A 108 -23.02 -4.31 -11.41
N LYS A 109 -23.07 -3.77 -10.21
CA LYS A 109 -22.96 -2.33 -9.94
C LYS A 109 -21.55 -1.90 -9.58
N LEU A 110 -20.75 -2.83 -9.04
CA LEU A 110 -19.41 -2.60 -8.54
C LEU A 110 -18.44 -3.63 -9.11
N ARG A 111 -17.29 -3.17 -9.55
CA ARG A 111 -16.10 -3.97 -9.75
C ARG A 111 -15.12 -3.63 -8.62
N VAL A 112 -14.48 -4.63 -8.04
CA VAL A 112 -13.42 -4.42 -7.07
C VAL A 112 -12.09 -4.82 -7.69
N ASP A 113 -11.12 -3.92 -7.61
CA ASP A 113 -9.74 -4.13 -8.05
C ASP A 113 -8.85 -4.25 -6.80
N TYR A 114 -8.43 -5.46 -6.46
CA TYR A 114 -7.59 -5.75 -5.30
C TYR A 114 -6.10 -5.64 -5.65
N HIS A 115 -5.40 -4.80 -4.91
CA HIS A 115 -3.95 -4.61 -4.97
C HIS A 115 -3.33 -5.18 -3.69
N LEU A 116 -2.79 -6.38 -3.77
CA LEU A 116 -2.18 -7.05 -2.61
C LEU A 116 -0.77 -6.52 -2.39
N VAL A 117 -0.49 -6.07 -1.18
CA VAL A 117 0.80 -5.49 -0.80
C VAL A 117 1.40 -6.17 0.44
N THR A 118 2.67 -5.90 0.74
CA THR A 118 3.44 -6.60 1.77
C THR A 118 4.11 -5.65 2.76
N ILE A 119 3.43 -4.53 3.08
CA ILE A 119 4.01 -3.49 3.93
C ILE A 119 4.26 -3.96 5.37
N ILE A 120 3.47 -4.91 5.87
CA ILE A 120 3.68 -5.46 7.22
C ILE A 120 4.96 -6.31 7.27
N ASP A 121 5.22 -7.14 6.26
CA ASP A 121 6.50 -7.87 6.15
C ASP A 121 7.68 -6.90 6.08
N GLY A 122 7.56 -5.81 5.32
CA GLY A 122 8.60 -4.78 5.25
C GLY A 122 8.85 -4.06 6.57
N ASN A 123 7.82 -3.82 7.37
CA ASN A 123 7.91 -3.06 8.63
C ASN A 123 8.26 -3.94 9.83
N MET A 124 7.77 -5.17 9.87
CA MET A 124 7.88 -6.06 11.04
C MET A 124 8.76 -7.28 10.79
N GLY A 125 9.14 -7.51 9.54
CA GLY A 125 9.80 -8.73 9.11
C GLY A 125 8.83 -9.91 8.97
N GLY A 126 9.34 -11.01 8.43
CA GLY A 126 8.56 -12.19 8.10
C GLY A 126 8.28 -12.29 6.61
N ASN A 127 7.42 -13.23 6.23
CA ASN A 127 7.00 -13.49 4.86
C ASN A 127 5.50 -13.81 4.76
N GLY A 128 4.74 -13.55 5.81
CA GLY A 128 3.32 -13.92 5.86
C GLY A 128 2.47 -13.12 4.91
N SER A 129 2.73 -11.81 4.73
CA SER A 129 2.04 -10.98 3.74
C SER A 129 2.31 -11.48 2.33
N GLN A 130 3.59 -11.73 2.00
CA GLN A 130 4.03 -12.25 0.71
C GLN A 130 3.39 -13.61 0.38
N ASN A 131 3.47 -14.55 1.32
CA ASN A 131 2.95 -15.89 1.10
C ASN A 131 1.41 -15.91 0.98
N ALA A 132 0.71 -15.11 1.80
CA ALA A 132 -0.74 -15.02 1.73
C ALA A 132 -1.20 -14.36 0.42
N ALA A 133 -0.52 -13.29 -0.02
CA ALA A 133 -0.80 -12.66 -1.30
C ALA A 133 -0.55 -13.61 -2.48
N ASN A 134 0.61 -14.33 -2.49
CA ASN A 134 0.86 -15.36 -3.50
C ASN A 134 -0.24 -16.43 -3.52
N ALA A 135 -0.66 -16.92 -2.35
CA ALA A 135 -1.71 -17.92 -2.26
C ALA A 135 -3.07 -17.40 -2.78
N ALA A 136 -3.38 -16.12 -2.53
CA ALA A 136 -4.58 -15.48 -3.05
C ALA A 136 -4.56 -15.35 -4.58
N VAL A 137 -3.41 -15.04 -5.19
CA VAL A 137 -3.26 -15.04 -6.66
C VAL A 137 -3.36 -16.47 -7.21
N CYS A 138 -2.81 -17.49 -6.51
CA CYS A 138 -3.00 -18.89 -6.89
C CYS A 138 -4.49 -19.30 -6.86
N ALA A 139 -5.30 -18.74 -5.96
CA ALA A 139 -6.73 -18.97 -5.91
C ALA A 139 -7.46 -18.23 -7.06
N ASP A 140 -6.95 -17.10 -7.52
CA ASP A 140 -7.45 -16.40 -8.72
C ASP A 140 -7.26 -17.25 -9.99
N ASP A 141 -6.13 -17.93 -10.13
CA ASP A 141 -5.88 -18.88 -11.23
C ASP A 141 -6.90 -20.03 -11.28
N GLU A 142 -7.42 -20.45 -10.12
CA GLU A 142 -8.45 -21.48 -9.99
C GLU A 142 -9.89 -20.90 -10.07
N GLY A 143 -10.03 -19.56 -10.08
CA GLY A 143 -11.32 -18.85 -10.11
C GLY A 143 -11.99 -18.69 -8.75
N GLU A 144 -11.27 -18.97 -7.67
CA GLU A 144 -11.78 -19.01 -6.29
C GLU A 144 -11.21 -17.89 -5.41
N PHE A 145 -10.67 -16.80 -6.03
CA PHE A 145 -10.10 -15.69 -5.27
C PHE A 145 -11.08 -15.10 -4.25
N PRO A 146 -12.35 -14.77 -4.58
CA PRO A 146 -13.23 -14.09 -3.63
C PRO A 146 -13.45 -14.90 -2.34
N ASP A 147 -13.73 -16.18 -2.48
CA ASP A 147 -14.01 -17.05 -1.34
C ASP A 147 -12.74 -17.31 -0.50
N TYR A 148 -11.60 -17.48 -1.16
CA TYR A 148 -10.33 -17.68 -0.45
C TYR A 148 -9.82 -16.42 0.22
N HIS A 149 -10.02 -15.26 -0.40
CA HIS A 149 -9.74 -13.97 0.19
C HIS A 149 -10.50 -13.77 1.51
N ASP A 150 -11.77 -14.10 1.51
CA ASP A 150 -12.60 -14.07 2.70
C ASP A 150 -12.09 -15.02 3.79
N VAL A 151 -11.75 -16.25 3.43
CA VAL A 151 -11.17 -17.24 4.36
C VAL A 151 -9.86 -16.76 4.96
N LEU A 152 -8.99 -16.10 4.17
CA LEU A 152 -7.73 -15.54 4.69
C LEU A 152 -7.98 -14.46 5.75
N TYR A 153 -8.92 -13.54 5.52
CA TYR A 153 -9.25 -12.52 6.51
C TYR A 153 -10.01 -13.05 7.73
N GLU A 154 -10.84 -14.05 7.57
CA GLU A 154 -11.50 -14.75 8.70
C GLU A 154 -10.49 -15.46 9.61
N ASN A 155 -9.41 -15.94 9.02
CA ASN A 155 -8.32 -16.63 9.71
C ASN A 155 -7.08 -15.75 9.92
N GLN A 156 -7.23 -14.41 9.78
CA GLN A 156 -6.13 -13.47 9.90
C GLN A 156 -5.41 -13.63 11.25
N PRO A 157 -4.09 -13.87 11.25
CA PRO A 157 -3.34 -13.93 12.51
C PRO A 157 -3.21 -12.54 13.13
N ALA A 158 -2.89 -12.49 14.42
CA ALA A 158 -2.50 -11.22 15.04
C ALA A 158 -1.26 -10.66 14.29
N GLU A 159 -1.20 -9.35 14.06
CA GLU A 159 -0.18 -8.67 13.24
C GLU A 159 1.27 -9.10 13.56
N ARG A 160 1.56 -9.37 14.85
CA ARG A 160 2.87 -9.81 15.31
C ARG A 160 3.14 -11.32 15.14
N ASP A 161 2.09 -12.06 14.83
CA ASP A 161 2.16 -13.49 14.59
C ASP A 161 2.25 -13.73 13.08
N ASP A 162 3.42 -14.14 12.63
CA ASP A 162 3.68 -14.38 11.21
C ASP A 162 3.18 -15.78 10.76
N ALA A 163 1.97 -16.16 11.19
CA ALA A 163 1.46 -17.50 10.96
C ALA A 163 1.22 -17.83 9.49
N PHE A 164 1.01 -16.82 8.62
CA PHE A 164 0.92 -16.99 7.17
C PHE A 164 2.29 -17.21 6.49
N ALA A 165 3.41 -17.09 7.21
CA ALA A 165 4.71 -17.53 6.72
C ALA A 165 4.77 -19.06 6.53
N ASP A 166 3.90 -19.82 7.22
CA ASP A 166 3.74 -21.26 7.00
C ASP A 166 2.79 -21.54 5.83
N LYS A 167 3.37 -21.85 4.68
CA LYS A 167 2.61 -22.19 3.46
C LYS A 167 1.66 -23.37 3.65
N SER A 168 1.97 -24.29 4.59
CA SER A 168 1.06 -25.42 4.87
C SER A 168 -0.26 -24.92 5.50
N ARG A 169 -0.23 -23.88 6.32
CA ARG A 169 -1.44 -23.26 6.85
C ARG A 169 -2.31 -22.65 5.76
N LEU A 170 -1.69 -21.96 4.79
CA LEU A 170 -2.43 -21.39 3.65
C LEU A 170 -3.10 -22.47 2.81
N ILE A 171 -2.42 -23.59 2.58
CA ILE A 171 -2.97 -24.75 1.89
C ILE A 171 -4.12 -25.39 2.70
N ASP A 172 -3.96 -25.50 4.02
CA ASP A 172 -5.01 -26.07 4.87
C ASP A 172 -6.29 -25.19 4.84
N LEU A 173 -6.14 -23.88 4.77
CA LEU A 173 -7.27 -22.93 4.64
C LEU A 173 -7.99 -23.05 3.30
N ALA A 174 -7.33 -23.45 2.23
CA ALA A 174 -8.00 -23.73 0.96
C ALA A 174 -9.03 -24.88 1.05
N GLY A 175 -8.90 -25.75 2.06
CA GLY A 175 -9.91 -26.77 2.34
C GLY A 175 -11.26 -26.23 2.83
N GLU A 176 -11.34 -24.93 3.19
CA GLU A 176 -12.58 -24.25 3.56
C GLU A 176 -13.33 -23.71 2.32
N VAL A 177 -12.68 -23.68 1.14
CA VAL A 177 -13.25 -23.23 -0.14
C VAL A 177 -13.55 -24.44 -1.01
N GLU A 178 -14.79 -24.55 -1.51
CA GLU A 178 -15.22 -25.67 -2.32
C GLU A 178 -14.45 -25.72 -3.66
N GLY A 179 -13.68 -26.78 -3.87
CA GLY A 179 -12.95 -27.01 -5.12
C GLY A 179 -11.55 -26.41 -5.20
N LEU A 180 -11.12 -25.59 -4.25
CA LEU A 180 -9.83 -24.92 -4.31
C LEU A 180 -8.64 -25.82 -3.91
N ASP A 181 -8.82 -26.76 -2.99
CA ASP A 181 -7.73 -27.63 -2.50
C ASP A 181 -7.28 -28.66 -3.55
N THR A 182 -6.75 -28.16 -4.68
CA THR A 182 -6.26 -28.93 -5.82
C THR A 182 -4.75 -29.17 -5.75
N GLU A 183 -4.23 -30.11 -6.56
CA GLU A 183 -2.76 -30.30 -6.70
C GLU A 183 -2.10 -29.07 -7.34
N SER A 184 -2.79 -28.40 -8.28
CA SER A 184 -2.34 -27.17 -8.94
C SER A 184 -2.18 -26.04 -7.94
N PHE A 185 -3.23 -25.73 -7.16
CA PHE A 185 -3.19 -24.71 -6.11
C PHE A 185 -2.06 -24.96 -5.10
N ARG A 186 -1.95 -26.22 -4.60
CA ARG A 186 -0.90 -26.59 -3.64
C ARG A 186 0.50 -26.39 -4.20
N ALA A 187 0.74 -26.75 -5.47
CA ALA A 187 2.02 -26.56 -6.14
C ALA A 187 2.32 -25.06 -6.29
N CYS A 188 1.38 -24.28 -6.80
CA CYS A 188 1.50 -22.82 -6.96
C CYS A 188 1.88 -22.13 -5.63
N VAL A 189 1.19 -22.46 -4.53
CA VAL A 189 1.51 -21.90 -3.21
C VAL A 189 2.91 -22.32 -2.74
N GLN A 190 3.26 -23.61 -2.89
CA GLN A 190 4.56 -24.13 -2.42
C GLN A 190 5.74 -23.52 -3.21
N GLU A 191 5.59 -23.39 -4.53
CA GLU A 191 6.65 -22.90 -5.42
C GLU A 191 6.75 -21.37 -5.41
N GLY A 192 5.67 -20.66 -5.02
CA GLY A 192 5.64 -19.18 -5.00
C GLY A 192 5.51 -18.61 -6.40
N ASP A 193 4.65 -19.21 -7.24
CA ASP A 193 4.56 -18.92 -8.67
C ASP A 193 4.22 -17.45 -8.95
N HIS A 194 3.56 -16.77 -8.01
CA HIS A 194 3.17 -15.36 -8.11
C HIS A 194 3.98 -14.41 -7.22
N ASP A 195 5.11 -14.87 -6.64
CA ASP A 195 5.96 -13.99 -5.80
C ASP A 195 6.38 -12.73 -6.54
N GLU A 196 6.74 -12.81 -7.83
CA GLU A 196 7.11 -11.65 -8.65
C GLU A 196 5.92 -10.69 -8.89
N TRP A 197 4.70 -11.23 -9.05
CA TRP A 197 3.49 -10.43 -9.17
C TRP A 197 3.26 -9.62 -7.89
N VAL A 198 3.38 -10.26 -6.73
CA VAL A 198 3.21 -9.63 -5.41
C VAL A 198 4.29 -8.56 -5.19
N ASP A 199 5.55 -8.86 -5.51
CA ASP A 199 6.65 -7.90 -5.42
C ASP A 199 6.38 -6.65 -6.27
N ASN A 200 5.89 -6.83 -7.49
CA ASN A 200 5.57 -5.72 -8.40
C ASN A 200 4.35 -4.92 -7.90
N SER A 201 3.31 -5.57 -7.38
CA SER A 201 2.15 -4.91 -6.77
C SER A 201 2.58 -4.05 -5.57
N ASN A 202 3.40 -4.62 -4.68
CA ASN A 202 3.93 -3.89 -3.54
C ASN A 202 4.86 -2.74 -3.96
N ALA A 203 5.69 -2.92 -4.99
CA ALA A 203 6.54 -1.86 -5.54
C ALA A 203 5.70 -0.69 -6.09
N GLY A 204 4.64 -0.98 -6.84
CA GLY A 204 3.71 0.04 -7.33
C GLY A 204 3.05 0.84 -6.21
N PHE A 205 2.67 0.17 -5.12
CA PHE A 205 2.14 0.85 -3.93
C PHE A 205 3.20 1.75 -3.26
N LEU A 206 4.43 1.28 -3.10
CA LEU A 206 5.50 2.05 -2.48
C LEU A 206 5.94 3.26 -3.31
N ASP A 207 5.77 3.21 -4.63
CA ASP A 207 6.05 4.31 -5.56
C ASP A 207 4.88 5.30 -5.68
N SER A 208 3.70 4.96 -5.14
CA SER A 208 2.53 5.83 -5.12
C SER A 208 2.57 6.87 -4.00
N ASP A 209 1.59 7.77 -3.98
CA ASP A 209 1.38 8.72 -2.87
C ASP A 209 0.73 8.07 -1.63
N PHE A 210 0.36 6.79 -1.71
CA PHE A 210 -0.25 6.05 -0.61
C PHE A 210 0.81 5.59 0.39
N ASN A 211 0.45 5.53 1.67
CA ASN A 211 1.40 5.21 2.73
C ASN A 211 0.82 4.32 3.85
N ALA A 212 -0.39 3.85 3.70
CA ALA A 212 -1.09 3.03 4.69
C ALA A 212 -2.08 2.07 4.00
N THR A 213 -2.37 0.95 4.68
CA THR A 213 -3.41 0.01 4.28
C THR A 213 -4.50 -0.10 5.37
N PRO A 214 -5.77 -0.31 5.01
CA PRO A 214 -6.23 -0.29 3.63
C PRO A 214 -6.24 1.13 3.05
N THR A 215 -5.90 1.29 1.77
CA THR A 215 -6.26 2.46 0.97
C THR A 215 -7.42 2.04 0.06
N VAL A 216 -8.52 2.78 0.08
CA VAL A 216 -9.75 2.41 -0.64
C VAL A 216 -10.22 3.57 -1.48
N LEU A 217 -10.25 3.36 -2.80
CA LEU A 217 -10.62 4.38 -3.77
C LEU A 217 -11.90 3.97 -4.50
N LEU A 218 -12.91 4.81 -4.51
CA LEU A 218 -14.11 4.63 -5.33
C LEU A 218 -14.00 5.55 -6.56
N ASN A 219 -13.91 4.98 -7.75
CA ASN A 219 -13.63 5.67 -9.01
C ASN A 219 -12.44 6.63 -8.92
N GLY A 220 -11.41 6.26 -8.12
CA GLY A 220 -10.17 7.02 -7.93
C GLY A 220 -10.19 8.00 -6.75
N ASP A 221 -11.33 8.26 -6.12
CA ASP A 221 -11.43 9.13 -4.95
C ASP A 221 -11.25 8.32 -3.66
N ASP A 222 -10.36 8.76 -2.76
CA ASP A 222 -10.19 8.15 -1.43
C ASP A 222 -11.46 8.30 -0.61
N VAL A 223 -12.03 7.16 -0.20
CA VAL A 223 -13.31 7.11 0.51
C VAL A 223 -13.19 6.57 1.94
N TYR A 224 -12.01 6.10 2.36
CA TYR A 224 -11.84 5.43 3.66
C TYR A 224 -10.98 6.21 4.66
N GLY A 225 -10.06 7.06 4.19
CA GLY A 225 -9.10 7.79 5.03
C GLY A 225 -9.69 8.90 5.89
N ASP A 226 -10.91 9.38 5.62
CA ASP A 226 -11.50 10.51 6.36
C ASP A 226 -12.16 10.07 7.68
N THR A 227 -11.48 10.32 8.79
CA THR A 227 -11.99 10.02 10.13
C THR A 227 -13.11 10.96 10.60
N ALA A 228 -13.29 12.12 9.96
CA ALA A 228 -14.37 13.06 10.28
C ALA A 228 -15.70 12.66 9.61
N ASP A 229 -15.60 11.93 8.50
CA ASP A 229 -16.74 11.41 7.74
C ASP A 229 -16.49 9.93 7.35
N PRO A 230 -16.50 9.00 8.33
CA PRO A 230 -16.10 7.62 8.10
C PRO A 230 -17.04 6.92 7.11
N LEU A 231 -16.44 6.14 6.20
CA LEU A 231 -17.20 5.26 5.33
C LEU A 231 -17.94 4.21 6.19
N THR A 232 -19.17 3.92 5.80
CA THR A 232 -19.98 2.82 6.35
C THR A 232 -20.53 1.98 5.21
N PRO A 233 -20.93 0.72 5.43
CA PRO A 233 -21.56 -0.11 4.40
C PRO A 233 -22.75 0.58 3.70
N ASP A 234 -23.62 1.26 4.45
CA ASP A 234 -24.76 2.00 3.88
C ASP A 234 -24.32 3.16 2.99
N ARG A 235 -23.26 3.88 3.39
CA ARG A 235 -22.71 4.98 2.59
C ARG A 235 -22.02 4.48 1.32
N LEU A 236 -21.30 3.36 1.40
CA LEU A 236 -20.73 2.73 0.20
C LEU A 236 -21.84 2.38 -0.79
N ARG A 237 -22.90 1.74 -0.30
CA ARG A 237 -24.07 1.37 -1.11
C ARG A 237 -24.73 2.62 -1.73
N GLU A 238 -24.90 3.69 -0.97
CA GLU A 238 -25.46 4.96 -1.44
C GLU A 238 -24.62 5.56 -2.56
N ARG A 239 -23.30 5.72 -2.36
CA ARG A 239 -22.38 6.28 -3.35
C ARG A 239 -22.34 5.46 -4.65
N VAL A 240 -22.28 4.13 -4.54
CA VAL A 240 -22.33 3.27 -5.74
C VAL A 240 -23.66 3.42 -6.48
N ASN A 241 -24.79 3.49 -5.79
CA ASN A 241 -26.08 3.69 -6.44
C ASN A 241 -26.20 5.09 -7.08
N GLU A 242 -25.59 6.13 -6.53
CA GLU A 242 -25.51 7.46 -7.14
C GLU A 242 -24.72 7.38 -8.47
N ILE A 243 -23.55 6.75 -8.50
CA ILE A 243 -22.75 6.54 -9.73
C ILE A 243 -23.57 5.81 -10.79
N VAL A 244 -24.22 4.71 -10.42
CA VAL A 244 -25.07 3.93 -11.35
C VAL A 244 -26.21 4.80 -11.93
N SER A 245 -26.79 5.71 -11.14
CA SER A 245 -27.89 6.57 -11.58
C SER A 245 -27.45 7.70 -12.51
N GLU A 246 -26.17 8.09 -12.49
CA GLU A 246 -25.60 9.14 -13.34
C GLU A 246 -25.21 8.61 -14.73
N GLU A 247 -24.92 7.30 -14.83
CA GLU A 247 -24.52 6.67 -16.11
C GLU A 247 -25.69 6.04 -16.90
N GLY A 248 -26.88 5.90 -16.30
CA GLY A 248 -28.10 5.31 -16.91
C GLY A 248 -29.08 6.37 -17.38
#